data_13f51203f24829c76854605c695faafa
#
_entry.id   13f51203f24829c76854605c695faafa
#
_cell.length_a   1.000
_cell.length_b   1.000
_cell.length_c   1.000
_cell.angle_alpha   90.00
_cell.angle_beta   90.00
_cell.angle_gamma   90.00
#
_symmetry.space_group_name_H-M   'P 1'
#
loop_
_entity.id
_entity.type
_entity.pdbx_description
1 polymer ?
#
loop_
_entity_poly.entity_id
_entity_poly.type
_entity_poly.pdbx_seq_one_letter_code
_entity_poly.pdbx_strand_id
1 'polypeptide(L)'
;MLQTINNKIQRGFSESAKTYDLFSSLHKGIADKLFARVAKERAPSALLDVGCGTGYLTARLKDHFSQSKIIGLDFAQGMLEVARSKKEDIVWVLADGHNLPFSDGCFDIVISNLVYQWAEDLSRAFSEGRRVLVPRGTLACTIFGYNTGQELFQCLDEASGRALQFVRLPDQLKIREALIVSGFRNPIVDREQIKIEFKDMYELMAWFKVIGAPHLPHEGFLGPEAVSRAASIYREKFLYLQGIVATFEVIRVYAKR
;
A
#
# COMPACT_ATOMS: atom_id res chain seq x y z
N MET A 1 -22.00 4.97 3.37
CA MET A 1 -21.36 4.20 2.30
C MET A 1 -19.84 4.09 2.51
N LEU A 2 -19.09 5.18 2.71
CA LEU A 2 -17.62 5.18 2.88
C LEU A 2 -17.15 4.40 4.12
N GLN A 3 -17.78 4.61 5.28
CA GLN A 3 -17.47 3.88 6.51
C GLN A 3 -17.63 2.34 6.37
N THR A 4 -18.52 1.91 5.46
CA THR A 4 -18.73 0.50 5.14
C THR A 4 -17.60 -0.09 4.32
N ILE A 5 -16.93 0.72 3.46
CA ILE A 5 -15.79 0.30 2.64
C ILE A 5 -14.57 0.10 3.52
N ASN A 6 -14.26 1.08 4.38
CA ASN A 6 -13.15 1.00 5.32
C ASN A 6 -13.25 -0.21 6.25
N ASN A 7 -14.45 -0.50 6.76
CA ASN A 7 -14.70 -1.69 7.58
C ASN A 7 -14.46 -3.00 6.82
N LYS A 8 -14.79 -3.05 5.51
CA LYS A 8 -14.53 -4.23 4.67
C LYS A 8 -13.03 -4.42 4.42
N ILE A 9 -12.31 -3.33 4.14
CA ILE A 9 -10.85 -3.35 3.93
C ILE A 9 -10.16 -3.81 5.22
N GLN A 10 -10.48 -3.21 6.37
CA GLN A 10 -9.95 -3.57 7.68
C GLN A 10 -10.18 -5.05 7.99
N ARG A 11 -11.40 -5.54 7.78
CA ARG A 11 -11.74 -6.93 7.98
C ARG A 11 -10.97 -7.85 7.05
N GLY A 12 -10.87 -7.52 5.76
CA GLY A 12 -10.12 -8.29 4.77
C GLY A 12 -8.65 -8.46 5.15
N PHE A 13 -7.98 -7.38 5.56
CA PHE A 13 -6.61 -7.44 6.06
C PHE A 13 -6.49 -8.26 7.35
N SER A 14 -7.42 -8.11 8.30
CA SER A 14 -7.38 -8.90 9.54
C SER A 14 -7.55 -10.40 9.27
N GLU A 15 -8.46 -10.79 8.39
CA GLU A 15 -8.72 -12.19 8.03
C GLU A 15 -7.55 -12.82 7.24
N SER A 16 -6.90 -12.05 6.35
CA SER A 16 -5.78 -12.55 5.54
C SER A 16 -4.42 -12.52 6.25
N ALA A 17 -4.30 -11.91 7.43
CA ALA A 17 -3.03 -11.62 8.09
C ALA A 17 -2.11 -12.85 8.23
N LYS A 18 -2.65 -14.01 8.58
CA LYS A 18 -1.87 -15.25 8.79
C LYS A 18 -1.23 -15.79 7.50
N THR A 19 -1.85 -15.54 6.36
CA THR A 19 -1.37 -16.00 5.05
C THR A 19 -0.75 -14.89 4.21
N TYR A 20 -0.88 -13.63 4.65
CA TYR A 20 -0.43 -12.45 3.93
C TYR A 20 1.03 -12.52 3.47
N ASP A 21 1.91 -12.98 4.34
CA ASP A 21 3.34 -13.07 4.06
C ASP A 21 3.71 -14.04 2.94
N LEU A 22 2.87 -15.03 2.66
CA LEU A 22 3.08 -15.99 1.56
C LEU A 22 2.90 -15.32 0.18
N PHE A 23 2.08 -14.28 0.11
CA PHE A 23 1.74 -13.57 -1.14
C PHE A 23 2.36 -12.18 -1.23
N SER A 24 3.14 -11.76 -0.23
CA SER A 24 3.65 -10.39 -0.11
C SER A 24 5.05 -10.18 -0.70
N SER A 25 5.55 -11.05 -1.57
CA SER A 25 6.90 -10.93 -2.16
C SER A 25 7.11 -9.58 -2.87
N LEU A 26 6.14 -9.12 -3.66
CA LEU A 26 6.18 -7.79 -4.28
C LEU A 26 6.23 -6.68 -3.22
N HIS A 27 5.35 -6.75 -2.20
CA HIS A 27 5.30 -5.76 -1.12
C HIS A 27 6.60 -5.69 -0.34
N LYS A 28 7.22 -6.84 -0.06
CA LYS A 28 8.53 -6.94 0.61
C LYS A 28 9.64 -6.34 -0.26
N GLY A 29 9.66 -6.64 -1.56
CA GLY A 29 10.64 -6.05 -2.48
C GLY A 29 10.54 -4.53 -2.60
N ILE A 30 9.31 -3.98 -2.56
CA ILE A 30 9.08 -2.53 -2.52
C ILE A 30 9.51 -1.96 -1.16
N ALA A 31 9.16 -2.63 -0.06
CA ALA A 31 9.59 -2.25 1.28
C ALA A 31 11.12 -2.23 1.43
N ASP A 32 11.83 -3.18 0.80
CA ASP A 32 13.30 -3.25 0.81
C ASP A 32 13.93 -2.05 0.12
N LYS A 33 13.37 -1.60 -1.01
CA LYS A 33 13.82 -0.38 -1.70
C LYS A 33 13.55 0.86 -0.84
N LEU A 34 12.38 0.94 -0.18
CA LEU A 34 12.03 2.01 0.74
C LEU A 34 12.96 2.02 1.97
N PHE A 35 13.19 0.85 2.57
CA PHE A 35 14.16 0.67 3.65
C PHE A 35 15.57 1.17 3.24
N ALA A 36 16.09 0.72 2.10
CA ALA A 36 17.42 1.11 1.62
C ALA A 36 17.56 2.62 1.41
N ARG A 37 16.46 3.34 1.13
CA ARG A 37 16.45 4.79 1.04
C ARG A 37 16.50 5.45 2.42
N VAL A 38 15.70 4.96 3.37
CA VAL A 38 15.60 5.52 4.73
C VAL A 38 16.82 5.15 5.59
N ALA A 39 17.42 3.98 5.38
CA ALA A 39 18.62 3.54 6.09
C ALA A 39 19.86 4.46 5.86
N LYS A 40 19.80 5.34 4.85
CA LYS A 40 20.84 6.36 4.60
C LYS A 40 20.65 7.65 5.40
N GLU A 41 19.48 7.82 6.04
CA GLU A 41 19.24 8.95 6.91
C GLU A 41 20.04 8.81 8.21
N ARG A 42 20.25 9.91 8.91
CA ARG A 42 20.77 9.87 10.27
C ARG A 42 19.83 9.04 11.14
N ALA A 43 20.40 8.24 12.04
CA ALA A 43 19.60 7.44 12.98
C ALA A 43 18.57 8.34 13.71
N PRO A 44 17.26 8.03 13.55
CA PRO A 44 16.20 8.82 14.20
C PRO A 44 16.14 8.53 15.70
N SER A 45 15.69 9.49 16.51
CA SER A 45 15.29 9.20 17.89
C SER A 45 13.99 8.41 17.95
N ALA A 46 13.04 8.78 17.09
CA ALA A 46 11.76 8.09 16.96
C ALA A 46 11.32 7.96 15.50
N LEU A 47 10.77 6.78 15.15
CA LEU A 47 10.26 6.46 13.83
C LEU A 47 8.87 5.82 13.94
N LEU A 48 7.94 6.25 13.07
CA LEU A 48 6.59 5.70 12.95
C LEU A 48 6.44 5.01 11.59
N ASP A 49 6.02 3.74 11.60
CA ASP A 49 5.60 2.99 10.41
C ASP A 49 4.07 2.94 10.37
N VAL A 50 3.47 3.68 9.42
CA VAL A 50 2.01 3.79 9.25
C VAL A 50 1.53 2.71 8.28
N GLY A 51 0.61 1.84 8.75
CA GLY A 51 0.16 0.65 8.03
C GLY A 51 1.23 -0.42 8.00
N CYS A 52 1.79 -0.73 9.17
CA CYS A 52 2.93 -1.64 9.31
C CYS A 52 2.63 -3.09 8.90
N GLY A 53 1.34 -3.46 8.72
CA GLY A 53 0.91 -4.80 8.36
C GLY A 53 1.44 -5.86 9.33
N THR A 54 2.00 -6.93 8.81
CA THR A 54 2.62 -8.02 9.59
C THR A 54 4.01 -7.67 10.15
N GLY A 55 4.42 -6.39 10.09
CA GLY A 55 5.63 -5.88 10.74
C GLY A 55 6.94 -6.10 9.98
N TYR A 56 6.92 -6.51 8.69
CA TYR A 56 8.13 -6.81 7.93
C TYR A 56 9.11 -5.62 7.86
N LEU A 57 8.63 -4.46 7.43
CA LEU A 57 9.46 -3.26 7.30
C LEU A 57 9.86 -2.72 8.68
N THR A 58 8.91 -2.68 9.61
CA THR A 58 9.12 -2.20 10.99
C THR A 58 10.21 -2.98 11.71
N ALA A 59 10.23 -4.32 11.58
CA ALA A 59 11.26 -5.17 12.18
C ALA A 59 12.65 -4.87 11.61
N ARG A 60 12.78 -4.73 10.29
CA ARG A 60 14.04 -4.38 9.62
C ARG A 60 14.56 -3.00 10.04
N LEU A 61 13.65 -2.02 10.21
CA LEU A 61 14.00 -0.70 10.71
C LEU A 61 14.52 -0.79 12.15
N LYS A 62 13.90 -1.62 13.00
CA LYS A 62 14.34 -1.83 14.37
C LYS A 62 15.71 -2.49 14.44
N ASP A 63 15.97 -3.48 13.60
CA ASP A 63 17.27 -4.11 13.53
C ASP A 63 18.39 -3.15 13.08
N HIS A 64 18.07 -2.25 12.14
CA HIS A 64 19.03 -1.25 11.63
C HIS A 64 19.24 -0.08 12.60
N PHE A 65 18.15 0.48 13.15
CA PHE A 65 18.14 1.57 14.09
C PHE A 65 17.86 1.09 15.51
N SER A 66 18.70 0.20 16.04
CA SER A 66 18.47 -0.52 17.30
C SER A 66 18.21 0.36 18.51
N GLN A 67 18.81 1.56 18.55
CA GLN A 67 18.65 2.53 19.65
C GLN A 67 17.43 3.44 19.46
N SER A 68 16.77 3.41 18.31
CA SER A 68 15.61 4.25 18.02
C SER A 68 14.33 3.68 18.63
N LYS A 69 13.44 4.57 19.06
CA LYS A 69 12.07 4.20 19.38
C LYS A 69 11.31 3.97 18.07
N ILE A 70 10.95 2.72 17.80
CA ILE A 70 10.19 2.39 16.58
C ILE A 70 8.79 1.98 16.98
N ILE A 71 7.79 2.57 16.28
CA ILE A 71 6.37 2.29 16.49
C ILE A 71 5.81 1.81 15.16
N GLY A 72 5.15 0.65 15.18
CA GLY A 72 4.31 0.17 14.07
C GLY A 72 2.86 0.45 14.36
N LEU A 73 2.17 1.09 13.43
CA LEU A 73 0.74 1.38 13.52
C LEU A 73 -0.01 0.71 12.37
N ASP A 74 -1.10 0.05 12.68
CA ASP A 74 -2.02 -0.49 11.67
C ASP A 74 -3.46 -0.40 12.16
N PHE A 75 -4.41 -0.33 11.24
CA PHE A 75 -5.83 -0.30 11.59
C PHE A 75 -6.45 -1.71 11.66
N ALA A 76 -5.77 -2.74 11.12
CA ALA A 76 -6.21 -4.13 11.11
C ALA A 76 -5.59 -4.90 12.29
N GLN A 77 -6.43 -5.27 13.26
CA GLN A 77 -5.96 -5.96 14.46
C GLN A 77 -5.24 -7.27 14.15
N GLY A 78 -5.75 -8.07 13.20
CA GLY A 78 -5.10 -9.34 12.83
C GLY A 78 -3.67 -9.16 12.30
N MET A 79 -3.39 -8.05 11.59
CA MET A 79 -2.04 -7.71 11.16
C MET A 79 -1.10 -7.48 12.36
N LEU A 80 -1.56 -6.71 13.35
CA LEU A 80 -0.78 -6.43 14.57
C LEU A 80 -0.55 -7.66 15.44
N GLU A 81 -1.50 -8.59 15.47
CA GLU A 81 -1.32 -9.88 16.18
C GLU A 81 -0.15 -10.68 15.58
N VAL A 82 -0.08 -10.74 14.25
CA VAL A 82 1.05 -11.38 13.55
C VAL A 82 2.35 -10.60 13.78
N ALA A 83 2.32 -9.27 13.70
CA ALA A 83 3.49 -8.43 13.90
C ALA A 83 4.09 -8.61 15.32
N ARG A 84 3.25 -8.60 16.36
CA ARG A 84 3.66 -8.82 17.75
C ARG A 84 4.34 -10.17 17.95
N SER A 85 3.84 -11.24 17.32
CA SER A 85 4.42 -12.57 17.42
C SER A 85 5.82 -12.67 16.81
N LYS A 86 6.21 -11.77 15.92
CA LYS A 86 7.51 -11.75 15.27
C LYS A 86 8.55 -10.89 16.00
N LYS A 87 8.12 -9.80 16.63
CA LYS A 87 9.02 -8.81 17.24
C LYS A 87 8.33 -8.16 18.46
N GLU A 88 8.73 -8.60 19.67
CA GLU A 88 8.12 -8.15 20.93
C GLU A 88 8.64 -6.78 21.40
N ASP A 89 9.85 -6.39 20.98
CA ASP A 89 10.52 -5.16 21.40
C ASP A 89 10.10 -3.88 20.61
N ILE A 90 9.03 -4.01 19.81
CA ILE A 90 8.41 -2.91 19.06
C ILE A 90 7.06 -2.57 19.67
N VAL A 91 6.76 -1.28 19.75
CA VAL A 91 5.44 -0.79 20.17
C VAL A 91 4.47 -0.86 18.98
N TRP A 92 3.43 -1.68 19.11
CA TRP A 92 2.41 -1.87 18.09
C TRP A 92 1.11 -1.18 18.51
N VAL A 93 0.59 -0.29 17.64
CA VAL A 93 -0.57 0.58 17.94
C VAL A 93 -1.69 0.30 16.94
N LEU A 94 -2.89 0.02 17.46
CA LEU A 94 -4.10 -0.11 16.65
C LEU A 94 -4.73 1.27 16.48
N ALA A 95 -4.63 1.85 15.28
CA ALA A 95 -5.21 3.17 14.98
C ALA A 95 -5.36 3.40 13.47
N ASP A 96 -6.13 4.44 13.12
CA ASP A 96 -6.32 4.91 11.76
C ASP A 96 -5.25 5.94 11.39
N GLY A 97 -4.63 5.79 10.22
CA GLY A 97 -3.65 6.73 9.66
C GLY A 97 -4.20 8.13 9.37
N HIS A 98 -5.54 8.31 9.30
CA HIS A 98 -6.17 9.62 9.17
C HIS A 98 -6.34 10.37 10.50
N ASN A 99 -6.04 9.72 11.63
CA ASN A 99 -6.13 10.31 12.97
C ASN A 99 -5.09 9.66 13.88
N LEU A 100 -3.85 10.07 13.74
CA LEU A 100 -2.72 9.47 14.47
C LEU A 100 -2.78 9.83 15.96
N PRO A 101 -2.76 8.83 16.88
CA PRO A 101 -2.90 9.05 18.32
C PRO A 101 -1.59 9.52 18.97
N PHE A 102 -0.90 10.45 18.32
CA PHE A 102 0.38 10.98 18.76
C PHE A 102 0.36 12.50 18.80
N SER A 103 1.17 13.08 19.67
CA SER A 103 1.38 14.54 19.74
C SER A 103 2.09 15.08 18.51
N ASP A 104 1.97 16.38 18.28
CA ASP A 104 2.69 17.07 17.22
C ASP A 104 4.21 16.97 17.44
N GLY A 105 4.94 16.76 16.35
CA GLY A 105 6.40 16.84 16.34
C GLY A 105 7.11 15.81 17.22
N CYS A 106 6.66 14.56 17.23
CA CYS A 106 7.26 13.51 18.06
C CYS A 106 8.05 12.44 17.28
N PHE A 107 8.09 12.50 15.94
CA PHE A 107 8.83 11.55 15.11
C PHE A 107 9.81 12.27 14.17
N ASP A 108 11.02 11.73 14.04
CA ASP A 108 12.00 12.20 13.06
C ASP A 108 11.66 11.67 11.65
N ILE A 109 11.10 10.46 11.59
CA ILE A 109 10.72 9.78 10.33
C ILE A 109 9.32 9.18 10.48
N VAL A 110 8.48 9.44 9.48
CA VAL A 110 7.24 8.69 9.22
C VAL A 110 7.45 7.91 7.94
N ILE A 111 7.28 6.60 8.01
CA ILE A 111 7.40 5.70 6.86
C ILE A 111 6.05 5.00 6.62
N SER A 112 5.77 4.62 5.37
CA SER A 112 4.58 3.85 5.03
C SER A 112 4.79 3.10 3.71
N ASN A 113 4.54 1.81 3.68
CA ASN A 113 4.71 1.00 2.49
C ASN A 113 3.38 0.46 1.96
N LEU A 114 2.92 1.00 0.81
CA LEU A 114 1.71 0.56 0.11
C LEU A 114 0.43 0.63 0.97
N VAL A 115 0.23 1.77 1.65
CA VAL A 115 -0.93 1.98 2.53
C VAL A 115 -1.80 3.15 2.10
N TYR A 116 -1.20 4.29 1.76
CA TYR A 116 -1.95 5.52 1.48
C TYR A 116 -2.89 5.44 0.26
N GLN A 117 -2.75 4.42 -0.61
CA GLN A 117 -3.74 4.18 -1.68
C GLN A 117 -5.13 3.82 -1.15
N TRP A 118 -5.24 3.41 0.11
CA TRP A 118 -6.50 3.09 0.78
C TRP A 118 -7.11 4.30 1.51
N ALA A 119 -6.37 5.42 1.55
CA ALA A 119 -6.85 6.63 2.20
C ALA A 119 -7.98 7.27 1.39
N GLU A 120 -9.13 7.52 2.04
CA GLU A 120 -10.24 8.26 1.44
C GLU A 120 -9.85 9.70 1.13
N ASP A 121 -9.06 10.30 2.01
CA ASP A 121 -8.50 11.64 1.89
C ASP A 121 -6.99 11.61 2.09
N LEU A 122 -6.27 11.60 0.97
CA LEU A 122 -4.80 11.61 0.96
C LEU A 122 -4.24 12.86 1.64
N SER A 123 -4.90 14.02 1.45
CA SER A 123 -4.44 15.28 2.04
C SER A 123 -4.53 15.24 3.56
N ARG A 124 -5.60 14.68 4.09
CA ARG A 124 -5.77 14.49 5.53
C ARG A 124 -4.74 13.50 6.09
N ALA A 125 -4.54 12.36 5.44
CA ALA A 125 -3.56 11.36 5.86
C ALA A 125 -2.14 11.92 5.84
N PHE A 126 -1.76 12.67 4.81
CA PHE A 126 -0.46 13.34 4.75
C PHE A 126 -0.33 14.48 5.77
N SER A 127 -1.41 15.22 6.05
CA SER A 127 -1.42 16.27 7.09
C SER A 127 -1.14 15.69 8.47
N GLU A 128 -1.72 14.52 8.80
CA GLU A 128 -1.43 13.81 10.05
C GLU A 128 0.03 13.33 10.09
N GLY A 129 0.53 12.72 9.01
CA GLY A 129 1.94 12.36 8.89
C GLY A 129 2.88 13.56 9.09
N ARG A 130 2.52 14.72 8.51
CA ARG A 130 3.27 15.97 8.69
C ARG A 130 3.17 16.52 10.12
N ARG A 131 1.98 16.47 10.73
CA ARG A 131 1.75 16.98 12.10
C ARG A 131 2.65 16.29 13.12
N VAL A 132 2.74 14.97 13.05
CA VAL A 132 3.52 14.17 14.00
C VAL A 132 5.04 14.21 13.74
N LEU A 133 5.50 14.67 12.56
CA LEU A 133 6.92 14.84 12.26
C LEU A 133 7.49 16.05 13.02
N VAL A 134 8.73 15.97 13.49
CA VAL A 134 9.51 17.13 13.98
C VAL A 134 9.82 18.10 12.83
N PRO A 135 10.18 19.37 13.09
CA PRO A 135 10.70 20.27 12.06
C PRO A 135 11.87 19.61 11.31
N ARG A 136 11.83 19.62 9.98
CA ARG A 136 12.78 18.92 9.07
C ARG A 136 12.71 17.39 9.13
N GLY A 137 11.73 16.80 9.81
CA GLY A 137 11.45 15.37 9.79
C GLY A 137 11.09 14.89 8.38
N THR A 138 11.19 13.59 8.15
CA THR A 138 11.04 12.96 6.84
C THR A 138 9.77 12.14 6.76
N LEU A 139 8.96 12.37 5.72
CA LEU A 139 7.96 11.41 5.23
C LEU A 139 8.57 10.62 4.09
N ALA A 140 8.56 9.29 4.18
CA ALA A 140 8.97 8.39 3.11
C ALA A 140 7.89 7.33 2.89
N CYS A 141 7.26 7.27 1.72
CA CYS A 141 6.25 6.26 1.48
C CYS A 141 6.23 5.75 0.04
N THR A 142 5.59 4.59 -0.12
CA THR A 142 5.25 4.01 -1.42
C THR A 142 3.75 3.84 -1.53
N ILE A 143 3.22 3.99 -2.74
CA ILE A 143 1.79 3.94 -3.05
C ILE A 143 1.63 3.23 -4.37
N PHE A 144 0.67 2.31 -4.50
CA PHE A 144 0.30 1.82 -5.83
C PHE A 144 -0.39 2.93 -6.62
N GLY A 145 0.08 3.13 -7.86
CA GLY A 145 -0.43 4.16 -8.76
C GLY A 145 -1.53 3.66 -9.69
N TYR A 146 -2.13 4.61 -10.39
CA TYR A 146 -3.30 4.45 -11.27
C TYR A 146 -3.17 3.31 -12.29
N ASN A 147 -1.96 3.06 -12.81
CA ASN A 147 -1.73 2.03 -13.84
C ASN A 147 -1.51 0.62 -13.27
N THR A 148 -1.68 0.41 -11.95
CA THR A 148 -1.56 -0.92 -11.36
C THR A 148 -2.70 -1.82 -11.81
N GLY A 149 -2.36 -2.97 -12.40
CA GLY A 149 -3.33 -3.98 -12.86
C GLY A 149 -4.13 -3.55 -14.09
N GLN A 150 -3.66 -2.55 -14.86
CA GLN A 150 -4.37 -2.01 -16.01
C GLN A 150 -4.77 -3.09 -17.04
N GLU A 151 -3.96 -4.12 -17.22
CA GLU A 151 -4.22 -5.21 -18.15
C GLU A 151 -5.47 -6.01 -17.73
N LEU A 152 -5.61 -6.26 -16.41
CA LEU A 152 -6.78 -6.95 -15.87
C LEU A 152 -8.06 -6.14 -16.09
N PHE A 153 -8.01 -4.86 -15.75
CA PHE A 153 -9.17 -3.97 -15.88
C PHE A 153 -9.58 -3.80 -17.34
N GLN A 154 -8.63 -3.63 -18.25
CA GLN A 154 -8.90 -3.57 -19.68
C GLN A 154 -9.61 -4.83 -20.21
N CYS A 155 -9.16 -6.02 -19.81
CA CYS A 155 -9.76 -7.28 -20.24
C CYS A 155 -11.16 -7.47 -19.65
N LEU A 156 -11.38 -7.07 -18.42
CA LEU A 156 -12.69 -7.15 -17.76
C LEU A 156 -13.71 -6.19 -18.42
N ASP A 157 -13.28 -4.96 -18.75
CA ASP A 157 -14.11 -3.97 -19.47
C ASP A 157 -14.52 -4.50 -20.85
N GLU A 158 -13.56 -5.00 -21.61
CA GLU A 158 -13.80 -5.53 -22.95
C GLU A 158 -14.74 -6.76 -22.92
N ALA A 159 -14.51 -7.68 -21.98
CA ALA A 159 -15.36 -8.87 -21.84
C ALA A 159 -16.77 -8.55 -21.37
N SER A 160 -16.96 -7.51 -20.59
CA SER A 160 -18.27 -7.08 -20.08
C SER A 160 -19.06 -6.21 -21.08
N GLY A 161 -18.39 -5.66 -22.09
CA GLY A 161 -18.96 -4.70 -23.04
C GLY A 161 -19.30 -3.34 -22.43
N ARG A 162 -18.78 -3.03 -21.24
CA ARG A 162 -19.00 -1.77 -20.51
C ARG A 162 -17.78 -1.39 -19.69
N ALA A 163 -17.56 -0.08 -19.49
CA ALA A 163 -16.56 0.40 -18.55
C ALA A 163 -17.02 0.07 -17.12
N LEU A 164 -16.26 -0.78 -16.45
CA LEU A 164 -16.51 -1.13 -15.05
C LEU A 164 -15.97 -0.04 -14.14
N GLN A 165 -16.68 0.24 -13.05
CA GLN A 165 -16.20 1.18 -12.05
C GLN A 165 -15.28 0.44 -11.07
N PHE A 166 -13.98 0.60 -11.27
CA PHE A 166 -12.96 0.12 -10.33
C PHE A 166 -12.59 1.25 -9.35
N VAL A 167 -12.16 0.87 -8.15
CA VAL A 167 -11.51 1.85 -7.26
C VAL A 167 -10.24 2.34 -7.95
N ARG A 168 -10.25 3.60 -8.36
CA ARG A 168 -9.10 4.20 -9.02
C ARG A 168 -8.05 4.57 -7.99
N LEU A 169 -6.91 3.92 -8.09
CA LEU A 169 -5.72 4.31 -7.35
C LEU A 169 -5.27 5.73 -7.75
N PRO A 170 -4.63 6.48 -6.86
CA PRO A 170 -4.19 7.84 -7.15
C PRO A 170 -3.06 7.82 -8.19
N ASP A 171 -3.03 8.83 -9.04
CA ASP A 171 -1.90 9.09 -9.92
C ASP A 171 -0.83 9.95 -9.24
N GLN A 172 0.31 10.11 -9.91
CA GLN A 172 1.45 10.89 -9.41
C GLN A 172 1.09 12.35 -9.16
N LEU A 173 0.22 12.96 -9.97
CA LEU A 173 -0.20 14.37 -9.83
C LEU A 173 -1.06 14.56 -8.60
N LYS A 174 -2.06 13.71 -8.41
CA LYS A 174 -2.93 13.70 -7.22
C LYS A 174 -2.13 13.56 -5.93
N ILE A 175 -1.14 12.64 -5.91
CA ILE A 175 -0.28 12.45 -4.74
C ILE A 175 0.54 13.71 -4.47
N ARG A 176 1.14 14.31 -5.50
CA ARG A 176 1.91 15.55 -5.37
C ARG A 176 1.06 16.72 -4.87
N GLU A 177 -0.14 16.90 -5.41
CA GLU A 177 -1.10 17.91 -4.99
C GLU A 177 -1.49 17.72 -3.51
N ALA A 178 -1.83 16.49 -3.11
CA ALA A 178 -2.17 16.18 -1.73
C ALA A 178 -1.03 16.49 -0.75
N LEU A 179 0.23 16.21 -1.13
CA LEU A 179 1.42 16.56 -0.32
C LEU A 179 1.58 18.09 -0.18
N ILE A 180 1.40 18.83 -1.26
CA ILE A 180 1.50 20.31 -1.25
C ILE A 180 0.39 20.90 -0.39
N VAL A 181 -0.86 20.46 -0.56
CA VAL A 181 -2.01 20.89 0.25
C VAL A 181 -1.78 20.59 1.74
N SER A 182 -1.14 19.46 2.06
CA SER A 182 -0.76 19.07 3.43
C SER A 182 0.41 19.90 4.00
N GLY A 183 0.99 20.79 3.20
CA GLY A 183 2.06 21.71 3.63
C GLY A 183 3.48 21.16 3.48
N PHE A 184 3.70 20.02 2.80
CA PHE A 184 5.04 19.60 2.41
C PHE A 184 5.58 20.48 1.27
N ARG A 185 6.85 20.88 1.39
CA ARG A 185 7.51 21.74 0.38
C ARG A 185 8.42 20.88 -0.50
N ASN A 186 8.31 21.08 -1.84
CA ASN A 186 9.15 20.41 -2.83
C ASN A 186 9.23 18.87 -2.64
N PRO A 187 8.08 18.16 -2.53
CA PRO A 187 8.11 16.72 -2.39
C PRO A 187 8.72 16.06 -3.64
N ILE A 188 9.58 15.07 -3.43
CA ILE A 188 10.07 14.18 -4.49
C ILE A 188 9.01 13.09 -4.66
N VAL A 189 8.48 12.97 -5.87
CA VAL A 189 7.47 11.97 -6.21
C VAL A 189 7.91 11.31 -7.52
N ASP A 190 8.41 10.09 -7.41
CA ASP A 190 8.91 9.28 -8.53
C ASP A 190 7.98 8.11 -8.79
N ARG A 191 8.00 7.57 -10.01
CA ARG A 191 7.24 6.37 -10.36
C ARG A 191 8.15 5.29 -10.97
N GLU A 192 7.80 4.04 -10.69
CA GLU A 192 8.42 2.86 -11.28
C GLU A 192 7.31 1.89 -11.71
N GLN A 193 7.48 1.22 -12.84
CA GLN A 193 6.62 0.12 -13.26
C GLN A 193 7.34 -1.20 -13.03
N ILE A 194 6.68 -2.11 -12.34
CA ILE A 194 7.16 -3.48 -12.07
C ILE A 194 6.23 -4.42 -12.81
N LYS A 195 6.78 -5.28 -13.67
CA LYS A 195 6.03 -6.32 -14.37
C LYS A 195 6.25 -7.65 -13.65
N ILE A 196 5.15 -8.33 -13.35
CA ILE A 196 5.16 -9.64 -12.69
C ILE A 196 4.42 -10.63 -13.56
N GLU A 197 4.99 -11.83 -13.68
CA GLU A 197 4.37 -12.95 -14.34
C GLU A 197 3.45 -13.69 -13.37
N PHE A 198 2.25 -14.03 -13.85
CA PHE A 198 1.29 -14.90 -13.19
C PHE A 198 0.97 -16.05 -14.13
N LYS A 199 0.64 -17.20 -13.59
CA LYS A 199 0.24 -18.36 -14.39
C LYS A 199 -0.95 -18.05 -15.31
N ASP A 200 -1.95 -17.34 -14.76
CA ASP A 200 -3.15 -16.94 -15.47
C ASP A 200 -3.87 -15.80 -14.74
N MET A 201 -4.95 -15.29 -15.35
CA MET A 201 -5.76 -14.22 -14.77
C MET A 201 -6.40 -14.60 -13.43
N TYR A 202 -6.70 -15.87 -13.21
CA TYR A 202 -7.33 -16.32 -11.96
C TYR A 202 -6.36 -16.28 -10.79
N GLU A 203 -5.08 -16.63 -11.03
CA GLU A 203 -4.02 -16.47 -10.03
C GLU A 203 -3.82 -14.98 -9.68
N LEU A 204 -3.78 -14.10 -10.70
CA LEU A 204 -3.70 -12.65 -10.49
C LEU A 204 -4.88 -12.13 -9.66
N MET A 205 -6.11 -12.54 -9.98
CA MET A 205 -7.30 -12.14 -9.21
C MET A 205 -7.25 -12.66 -7.76
N ALA A 206 -6.81 -13.90 -7.56
CA ALA A 206 -6.65 -14.50 -6.24
C ALA A 206 -5.58 -13.73 -5.43
N TRP A 207 -4.48 -13.34 -6.07
CA TRP A 207 -3.45 -12.53 -5.46
C TRP A 207 -3.99 -11.16 -5.01
N PHE A 208 -4.72 -10.43 -5.87
CA PHE A 208 -5.36 -9.17 -5.49
C PHE A 208 -6.29 -9.32 -4.28
N LYS A 209 -7.04 -10.41 -4.19
CA LYS A 209 -7.93 -10.69 -3.06
C LYS A 209 -7.15 -10.84 -1.75
N VAL A 210 -6.02 -11.54 -1.76
CA VAL A 210 -5.21 -11.79 -0.55
C VAL A 210 -4.50 -10.54 -0.06
N ILE A 211 -3.96 -9.71 -0.99
CA ILE A 211 -3.23 -8.49 -0.63
C ILE A 211 -4.13 -7.32 -0.22
N GLY A 212 -5.43 -7.58 0.00
CA GLY A 212 -6.37 -6.57 0.50
C GLY A 212 -6.98 -5.67 -0.58
N ALA A 213 -6.92 -6.06 -1.87
CA ALA A 213 -7.65 -5.40 -2.94
C ALA A 213 -9.03 -6.07 -3.18
N PRO A 214 -9.98 -6.05 -2.22
CA PRO A 214 -11.24 -6.79 -2.29
C PRO A 214 -12.22 -6.23 -3.32
N HIS A 215 -11.86 -5.16 -4.01
CA HIS A 215 -12.79 -4.37 -4.83
C HIS A 215 -12.41 -4.42 -6.30
N LEU A 216 -12.41 -5.63 -6.85
CA LEU A 216 -12.78 -5.82 -8.25
C LEU A 216 -14.29 -5.47 -8.34
N PRO A 217 -14.76 -4.88 -9.39
CA PRO A 217 -15.73 -3.81 -9.58
C PRO A 217 -16.79 -3.62 -8.49
N HIS A 218 -17.03 -2.35 -8.09
CA HIS A 218 -18.03 -1.96 -7.09
C HIS A 218 -19.47 -2.19 -7.51
N GLU A 219 -19.76 -2.21 -8.79
CA GLU A 219 -21.11 -2.36 -9.33
C GLU A 219 -21.13 -3.34 -10.48
N GLY A 220 -21.82 -4.44 -10.26
CA GLY A 220 -22.13 -5.45 -11.25
C GLY A 220 -21.30 -6.72 -11.11
N PHE A 221 -21.96 -7.75 -10.57
CA PHE A 221 -21.42 -9.11 -10.59
C PHE A 221 -21.09 -9.48 -12.03
N LEU A 222 -19.83 -9.74 -12.32
CA LEU A 222 -19.43 -10.35 -13.58
C LEU A 222 -19.77 -11.82 -13.52
N GLY A 223 -20.68 -12.26 -14.37
CA GLY A 223 -21.01 -13.68 -14.47
C GLY A 223 -19.77 -14.51 -14.86
N PRO A 224 -19.76 -15.81 -14.55
CA PRO A 224 -18.64 -16.71 -14.88
C PRO A 224 -18.22 -16.66 -16.34
N GLU A 225 -19.16 -16.49 -17.26
CA GLU A 225 -18.89 -16.39 -18.70
C GLU A 225 -18.09 -15.12 -19.06
N ALA A 226 -18.42 -13.96 -18.46
CA ALA A 226 -17.68 -12.73 -18.70
C ALA A 226 -16.25 -12.82 -18.15
N VAL A 227 -16.08 -13.44 -16.98
CA VAL A 227 -14.74 -13.69 -16.40
C VAL A 227 -13.94 -14.65 -17.28
N SER A 228 -14.57 -15.71 -17.81
CA SER A 228 -13.90 -16.64 -18.72
C SER A 228 -13.49 -15.97 -20.03
N ARG A 229 -14.36 -15.11 -20.61
CA ARG A 229 -13.98 -14.29 -21.78
C ARG A 229 -12.82 -13.36 -21.48
N ALA A 230 -12.84 -12.67 -20.33
CA ALA A 230 -11.75 -11.80 -19.93
C ALA A 230 -10.42 -12.56 -19.81
N ALA A 231 -10.45 -13.78 -19.26
CA ALA A 231 -9.26 -14.63 -19.15
C ALA A 231 -8.70 -15.01 -20.52
N SER A 232 -9.57 -15.31 -21.51
CA SER A 232 -9.15 -15.58 -22.88
C SER A 232 -8.53 -14.35 -23.54
N ILE A 233 -9.18 -13.19 -23.41
CA ILE A 233 -8.66 -11.89 -23.91
C ILE A 233 -7.31 -11.56 -23.27
N TYR A 234 -7.20 -11.78 -21.95
CA TYR A 234 -5.95 -11.51 -21.22
C TYR A 234 -4.80 -12.37 -21.78
N ARG A 235 -5.03 -13.65 -21.93
CA ARG A 235 -4.04 -14.58 -22.49
C ARG A 235 -3.64 -14.22 -23.91
N GLU A 236 -4.58 -13.78 -24.73
CA GLU A 236 -4.31 -13.38 -26.11
C GLU A 236 -3.45 -12.10 -26.17
N LYS A 237 -3.80 -11.07 -25.37
CA LYS A 237 -3.17 -9.74 -25.45
C LYS A 237 -1.89 -9.59 -24.62
N PHE A 238 -1.82 -10.30 -23.50
CA PHE A 238 -0.78 -10.11 -22.48
C PHE A 238 -0.04 -11.40 -22.11
N LEU A 239 0.05 -12.33 -23.07
CA LEU A 239 0.87 -13.54 -22.90
C LEU A 239 2.33 -13.14 -22.69
N TYR A 240 2.96 -13.72 -21.67
CA TYR A 240 4.34 -13.44 -21.33
C TYR A 240 5.01 -14.73 -20.82
N LEU A 241 6.10 -15.15 -21.46
CA LEU A 241 6.78 -16.42 -21.18
C LEU A 241 5.81 -17.61 -21.22
N GLN A 242 5.49 -18.19 -20.06
CA GLN A 242 4.56 -19.31 -19.92
C GLN A 242 3.21 -18.93 -19.31
N GLY A 243 3.05 -17.67 -18.90
CA GLY A 243 1.86 -17.15 -18.23
C GLY A 243 1.37 -15.84 -18.84
N ILE A 244 0.94 -14.95 -17.97
CA ILE A 244 0.48 -13.60 -18.31
C ILE A 244 1.31 -12.56 -17.52
N VAL A 245 1.43 -11.35 -18.06
CA VAL A 245 2.07 -10.25 -17.36
C VAL A 245 1.03 -9.33 -16.73
N ALA A 246 1.30 -8.88 -15.49
CA ALA A 246 0.57 -7.78 -14.86
C ALA A 246 1.56 -6.66 -14.48
N THR A 247 1.16 -5.41 -14.75
CA THR A 247 1.94 -4.22 -14.44
C THR A 247 1.50 -3.63 -13.10
N PHE A 248 2.48 -3.32 -12.25
CA PHE A 248 2.30 -2.63 -10.98
C PHE A 248 3.03 -1.30 -11.03
N GLU A 249 2.30 -0.20 -10.99
CA GLU A 249 2.89 1.13 -10.87
C GLU A 249 3.13 1.44 -9.39
N VAL A 250 4.36 1.73 -9.03
CA VAL A 250 4.76 2.11 -7.67
C VAL A 250 5.19 3.57 -7.68
N ILE A 251 4.47 4.40 -6.93
CA ILE A 251 4.82 5.80 -6.71
C ILE A 251 5.57 5.90 -5.39
N ARG A 252 6.78 6.46 -5.45
CA ARG A 252 7.65 6.68 -4.29
C ARG A 252 7.62 8.15 -3.91
N VAL A 253 7.38 8.39 -2.63
CA VAL A 253 7.31 9.72 -2.04
C VAL A 253 8.43 9.88 -1.03
N TYR A 254 9.11 11.03 -1.12
CA TYR A 254 10.05 11.49 -0.13
C TYR A 254 9.89 13.00 0.08
N ALA A 255 9.53 13.41 1.29
CA ALA A 255 9.23 14.81 1.60
C ALA A 255 9.75 15.19 2.99
N LYS A 256 10.16 16.45 3.15
CA LYS A 256 10.59 17.04 4.43
C LYS A 256 9.48 17.96 4.96
N ARG A 257 9.25 17.92 6.30
CA ARG A 257 8.36 18.85 6.99
C ARG A 257 8.88 20.27 6.95
#